data_2d5ea8b5105a4afee683770b3f299a35
#
_entry.id   2d5ea8b5105a4afee683770b3f299a35
#
_cell.length_a   1.000
_cell.length_b   1.000
_cell.length_c   1.000
_cell.angle_alpha   90.00
_cell.angle_beta   90.00
_cell.angle_gamma   90.00
#
_symmetry.space_group_name_H-M   'P 1'
#
loop_
_entity.id
_entity.type
_entity.pdbx_description
1 polymer ?
#
loop_
_entity_poly.entity_id
_entity_poly.type
_entity_poly.pdbx_seq_one_letter_code
_entity_poly.pdbx_strand_id
1 'polypeptide(L)'
;MASELRNERKAWSVLIVSTLAFTVCFMVWMMFGVIGIPIKKMLNLNATEFGLLTAMPVLTGSLIRVPLGIWTDRYGGRIVMAILMAITVPAIYLMSYATEYWHFLTIGLFVGLAGGSFSVGTPYVARWFPKSRQGMAMGVYGAGNSGSAVNKFVAPVLLVAFGWTMVPQVYAAIMLGTLV
;
A
#
# COMPACT_ATOMS: atom_id res chain seq x y z
N MET A 1 10.70 21.33 28.86
CA MET A 1 9.25 21.04 28.95
C MET A 1 8.50 21.40 27.66
N ALA A 2 8.43 22.69 27.20
CA ALA A 2 7.71 23.02 25.96
C ALA A 2 8.30 22.41 24.68
N SER A 3 9.63 22.33 24.55
CA SER A 3 10.32 21.68 23.42
C SER A 3 10.13 20.14 23.40
N GLU A 4 10.11 19.51 24.54
CA GLU A 4 9.87 18.07 24.69
C GLU A 4 8.44 17.69 24.31
N LEU A 5 7.46 18.44 24.80
CA LEU A 5 6.04 18.25 24.44
C LEU A 5 5.81 18.46 22.94
N ARG A 6 6.51 19.41 22.33
CA ARG A 6 6.44 19.64 20.88
C ARG A 6 7.03 18.48 20.09
N ASN A 7 8.13 17.92 20.54
CA ASN A 7 8.76 16.77 19.90
C ASN A 7 7.91 15.50 20.07
N GLU A 8 7.29 15.32 21.22
CA GLU A 8 6.38 14.17 21.46
C GLU A 8 5.14 14.25 20.55
N ARG A 9 4.52 15.41 20.42
CA ARG A 9 3.40 15.60 19.47
C ARG A 9 3.78 15.29 18.02
N LYS A 10 4.98 15.70 17.60
CA LYS A 10 5.49 15.38 16.25
C LYS A 10 5.68 13.88 16.07
N ALA A 11 6.25 13.18 17.07
CA ALA A 11 6.44 11.73 17.01
C ALA A 11 5.10 10.99 16.86
N TRP A 12 4.08 11.38 17.61
CA TRP A 12 2.75 10.80 17.49
C TRP A 12 2.09 11.12 16.14
N SER A 13 2.23 12.35 15.63
CA SER A 13 1.73 12.70 14.29
C SER A 13 2.40 11.84 13.21
N VAL A 14 3.72 11.67 13.29
CA VAL A 14 4.46 10.80 12.35
C VAL A 14 3.96 9.37 12.45
N LEU A 15 3.77 8.82 13.65
CA LEU A 15 3.27 7.48 13.85
C LEU A 15 1.88 7.30 13.22
N ILE A 16 0.93 8.19 13.53
CA ILE A 16 -0.45 8.10 13.04
C ILE A 16 -0.49 8.22 11.52
N VAL A 17 0.14 9.25 10.94
CA VAL A 17 0.15 9.45 9.48
C VAL A 17 0.84 8.30 8.77
N SER A 18 1.97 7.81 9.28
CA SER A 18 2.67 6.66 8.69
C SER A 18 1.84 5.37 8.77
N THR A 19 1.11 5.17 9.88
CA THR A 19 0.22 4.02 10.04
C THR A 19 -0.95 4.09 9.05
N LEU A 20 -1.55 5.26 8.86
CA LEU A 20 -2.61 5.46 7.88
C LEU A 20 -2.10 5.23 6.45
N ALA A 21 -0.95 5.81 6.10
CA ALA A 21 -0.32 5.59 4.79
C ALA A 21 -0.03 4.11 4.54
N PHE A 22 0.52 3.42 5.54
CA PHE A 22 0.76 1.98 5.47
C PHE A 22 -0.55 1.18 5.33
N THR A 23 -1.60 1.54 6.07
CA THR A 23 -2.93 0.89 5.95
C THR A 23 -3.47 0.99 4.52
N VAL A 24 -3.41 2.18 3.93
CA VAL A 24 -3.86 2.41 2.55
C VAL A 24 -3.00 1.67 1.54
N CYS A 25 -1.68 1.72 1.68
CA CYS A 25 -0.76 0.96 0.82
C CYS A 25 -1.04 -0.55 0.90
N PHE A 26 -1.28 -1.07 2.10
CA PHE A 26 -1.54 -2.49 2.31
C PHE A 26 -2.91 -2.91 1.77
N MET A 27 -3.93 -2.04 1.90
CA MET A 27 -5.24 -2.23 1.28
C MET A 27 -5.13 -2.34 -0.25
N VAL A 28 -4.39 -1.42 -0.87
CA VAL A 28 -4.13 -1.41 -2.32
C VAL A 28 -3.36 -2.65 -2.76
N TRP A 29 -2.30 -2.99 -2.04
CA TRP A 29 -1.47 -4.16 -2.35
C TRP A 29 -2.28 -5.46 -2.37
N MET A 30 -3.24 -5.60 -1.48
CA MET A 30 -4.11 -6.78 -1.36
C MET A 30 -5.32 -6.75 -2.31
N MET A 31 -5.50 -5.71 -3.11
CA MET A 31 -6.67 -5.52 -3.98
C MET A 31 -6.86 -6.67 -4.97
N PHE A 32 -5.78 -7.20 -5.54
CA PHE A 32 -5.82 -8.31 -6.50
C PHE A 32 -6.46 -9.58 -5.94
N GLY A 33 -6.43 -9.79 -4.62
CA GLY A 33 -7.12 -10.90 -3.98
C GLY A 33 -8.64 -10.87 -4.13
N VAL A 34 -9.21 -9.69 -4.40
CA VAL A 34 -10.66 -9.51 -4.59
C VAL A 34 -11.00 -9.28 -6.05
N ILE A 35 -10.38 -8.28 -6.70
CA ILE A 35 -10.69 -7.96 -8.11
C ILE A 35 -10.14 -9.00 -9.10
N GLY A 36 -9.19 -9.82 -8.69
CA GLY A 36 -8.64 -10.89 -9.53
C GLY A 36 -9.68 -11.92 -9.96
N ILE A 37 -10.72 -12.15 -9.14
CA ILE A 37 -11.78 -13.12 -9.47
C ILE A 37 -12.62 -12.67 -10.67
N PRO A 38 -13.18 -11.46 -10.71
CA PRO A 38 -13.88 -10.97 -11.91
C PRO A 38 -12.94 -10.84 -13.12
N ILE A 39 -11.69 -10.42 -12.97
CA ILE A 39 -10.69 -10.37 -14.04
C ILE A 39 -10.45 -11.77 -14.64
N LYS A 40 -10.28 -12.78 -13.79
CA LYS A 40 -10.16 -14.17 -14.21
C LYS A 40 -11.32 -14.62 -15.09
N LYS A 41 -12.54 -14.27 -14.68
CA LYS A 41 -13.76 -14.62 -15.45
C LYS A 41 -13.85 -13.86 -16.77
N MET A 42 -13.53 -12.56 -16.76
CA MET A 42 -13.59 -11.69 -17.93
C MET A 42 -12.61 -12.14 -19.03
N LEU A 43 -11.40 -12.52 -18.65
CA LEU A 43 -10.32 -12.92 -19.56
C LEU A 43 -10.21 -14.45 -19.76
N ASN A 44 -11.10 -15.24 -19.15
CA ASN A 44 -11.06 -16.72 -19.17
C ASN A 44 -9.68 -17.29 -18.78
N LEU A 45 -9.04 -16.71 -17.74
CA LEU A 45 -7.70 -17.10 -17.34
C LEU A 45 -7.68 -18.54 -16.78
N ASN A 46 -6.68 -19.30 -17.21
CA ASN A 46 -6.39 -20.60 -16.61
C ASN A 46 -5.76 -20.44 -15.20
N ALA A 47 -5.54 -21.55 -14.51
CA ALA A 47 -5.00 -21.53 -13.13
C ALA A 47 -3.60 -20.90 -13.05
N THR A 48 -2.75 -21.15 -14.05
CA THR A 48 -1.38 -20.60 -14.09
C THR A 48 -1.38 -19.09 -14.33
N GLU A 49 -2.16 -18.62 -15.29
CA GLU A 49 -2.31 -17.19 -15.60
C GLU A 49 -2.88 -16.42 -14.41
N PHE A 50 -3.88 -16.97 -13.74
CA PHE A 50 -4.44 -16.37 -12.53
C PHE A 50 -3.42 -16.36 -11.38
N GLY A 51 -2.65 -17.43 -11.23
CA GLY A 51 -1.56 -17.52 -10.27
C GLY A 51 -0.51 -16.43 -10.50
N LEU A 52 -0.07 -16.23 -11.75
CA LEU A 52 0.85 -15.17 -12.13
C LEU A 52 0.27 -13.78 -11.86
N LEU A 53 -0.98 -13.55 -12.22
CA LEU A 53 -1.67 -12.28 -11.98
C LEU A 53 -1.63 -11.86 -10.50
N THR A 54 -1.92 -12.80 -9.62
CA THR A 54 -1.93 -12.54 -8.18
C THR A 54 -0.52 -12.50 -7.56
N ALA A 55 0.44 -13.18 -8.16
CA ALA A 55 1.82 -13.23 -7.71
C ALA A 55 2.61 -11.95 -8.07
N MET A 56 2.28 -11.26 -9.17
CA MET A 56 3.03 -10.08 -9.63
C MET A 56 3.15 -8.97 -8.58
N PRO A 57 2.07 -8.52 -7.92
CA PRO A 57 2.18 -7.53 -6.85
C PRO A 57 3.00 -8.02 -5.65
N VAL A 58 2.91 -9.31 -5.34
CA VAL A 58 3.65 -9.91 -4.22
C VAL A 58 5.14 -9.95 -4.54
N LEU A 59 5.50 -10.33 -5.76
CA LEU A 59 6.89 -10.37 -6.22
C LEU A 59 7.54 -8.99 -6.11
N THR A 60 6.94 -7.97 -6.71
CA THR A 60 7.48 -6.60 -6.66
C THR A 60 7.50 -6.07 -5.23
N GLY A 61 6.42 -6.27 -4.46
CA GLY A 61 6.34 -5.84 -3.07
C GLY A 61 7.41 -6.47 -2.19
N SER A 62 7.85 -7.69 -2.50
CA SER A 62 8.93 -8.36 -1.77
C SER A 62 10.30 -7.86 -2.17
N LEU A 63 10.56 -7.74 -3.48
CA LEU A 63 11.87 -7.33 -4.00
C LEU A 63 12.20 -5.87 -3.68
N ILE A 64 11.21 -4.98 -3.76
CA ILE A 64 11.41 -3.54 -3.55
C ILE A 64 11.72 -3.17 -2.10
N ARG A 65 11.49 -4.05 -1.13
CA ARG A 65 11.73 -3.78 0.30
C ARG A 65 13.17 -3.39 0.60
N VAL A 66 14.12 -4.07 -0.04
CA VAL A 66 15.55 -3.81 0.19
C VAL A 66 15.94 -2.41 -0.28
N PRO A 67 15.75 -2.02 -1.56
CA PRO A 67 16.08 -0.67 -2.00
C PRO A 67 15.28 0.42 -1.27
N LEU A 68 13.99 0.19 -0.96
CA LEU A 68 13.18 1.15 -0.21
C LEU A 68 13.72 1.36 1.23
N GLY A 69 14.20 0.32 1.89
CA GLY A 69 14.86 0.44 3.19
C GLY A 69 16.11 1.33 3.09
N ILE A 70 16.99 1.07 2.14
CA ILE A 70 18.21 1.84 1.89
C ILE A 70 17.87 3.32 1.56
N TRP A 71 16.87 3.56 0.71
CA TRP A 71 16.45 4.91 0.35
C TRP A 71 15.81 5.64 1.53
N THR A 72 15.09 4.94 2.38
CA THR A 72 14.53 5.50 3.61
C THR A 72 15.61 5.97 4.56
N ASP A 73 16.70 5.22 4.67
CA ASP A 73 17.86 5.59 5.47
C ASP A 73 18.59 6.82 4.92
N ARG A 74 18.65 6.94 3.59
CA ARG A 74 19.38 8.00 2.89
C ARG A 74 18.57 9.28 2.70
N TYR A 75 17.31 9.18 2.33
CA TYR A 75 16.46 10.31 1.92
C TYR A 75 15.36 10.64 2.92
N GLY A 76 15.14 9.79 3.92
CA GLY A 76 14.08 9.93 4.90
C GLY A 76 12.76 9.29 4.48
N GLY A 77 12.05 8.71 5.45
CA GLY A 77 10.85 7.91 5.19
C GLY A 77 9.68 8.70 4.61
N ARG A 78 9.53 9.98 4.97
CA ARG A 78 8.46 10.84 4.43
C ARG A 78 8.54 10.97 2.91
N ILE A 79 9.73 11.28 2.38
CA ILE A 79 9.94 11.48 0.95
C ILE A 79 9.75 10.15 0.20
N VAL A 80 10.37 9.09 0.70
CA VAL A 80 10.29 7.78 0.07
C VAL A 80 8.85 7.25 0.06
N MET A 81 8.09 7.41 1.15
CA MET A 81 6.68 7.03 1.21
C MET A 81 5.84 7.84 0.22
N ALA A 82 6.05 9.15 0.16
CA ALA A 82 5.34 10.02 -0.79
C ALA A 82 5.61 9.64 -2.24
N ILE A 83 6.86 9.38 -2.62
CA ILE A 83 7.23 8.94 -3.97
C ILE A 83 6.61 7.58 -4.29
N LEU A 84 6.68 6.64 -3.37
CA LEU A 84 6.07 5.32 -3.53
C LEU A 84 4.57 5.42 -3.80
N MET A 85 3.85 6.19 -3.00
CA MET A 85 2.42 6.41 -3.19
C MET A 85 2.12 7.16 -4.49
N ALA A 86 2.90 8.20 -4.82
CA ALA A 86 2.74 8.99 -6.05
C ALA A 86 2.91 8.16 -7.32
N ILE A 87 3.81 7.16 -7.32
CA ILE A 87 3.98 6.23 -8.44
C ILE A 87 2.84 5.20 -8.48
N THR A 88 2.35 4.77 -7.32
CA THR A 88 1.31 3.74 -7.23
C THR A 88 -0.07 4.28 -7.64
N VAL A 89 -0.40 5.54 -7.32
CA VAL A 89 -1.72 6.15 -7.65
C VAL A 89 -2.07 6.03 -9.14
N PRO A 90 -1.23 6.50 -10.09
CA PRO A 90 -1.56 6.36 -11.52
C PRO A 90 -1.65 4.90 -11.96
N ALA A 91 -0.83 4.01 -11.41
CA ALA A 91 -0.89 2.59 -11.74
C ALA A 91 -2.24 1.98 -11.33
N ILE A 92 -2.72 2.28 -10.11
CA ILE A 92 -4.04 1.81 -9.65
C ILE A 92 -5.15 2.37 -10.53
N TYR A 93 -5.10 3.66 -10.85
CA TYR A 93 -6.12 4.31 -11.66
C TYR A 93 -6.18 3.71 -13.08
N LEU A 94 -5.03 3.49 -13.71
CA LEU A 94 -4.91 2.88 -15.04
C LEU A 94 -5.43 1.45 -15.09
N MET A 95 -5.45 0.74 -13.95
CA MET A 95 -6.01 -0.61 -13.89
C MET A 95 -7.48 -0.68 -14.30
N SER A 96 -8.24 0.39 -14.05
CA SER A 96 -9.67 0.46 -14.45
C SER A 96 -9.88 0.43 -15.95
N TYR A 97 -8.86 0.74 -16.73
CA TYR A 97 -8.89 0.75 -18.20
C TYR A 97 -8.18 -0.46 -18.82
N ALA A 98 -7.66 -1.35 -18.00
CA ALA A 98 -6.98 -2.55 -18.48
C ALA A 98 -7.98 -3.53 -19.09
N THR A 99 -7.71 -3.98 -20.31
CA THR A 99 -8.56 -4.90 -21.08
C THR A 99 -7.88 -6.21 -21.39
N GLU A 100 -6.54 -6.25 -21.38
CA GLU A 100 -5.74 -7.42 -21.73
C GLU A 100 -4.95 -7.95 -20.54
N TYR A 101 -4.65 -9.22 -20.55
CA TYR A 101 -3.87 -9.90 -19.51
C TYR A 101 -2.53 -9.20 -19.20
N TRP A 102 -1.79 -8.80 -20.23
CA TRP A 102 -0.50 -8.14 -20.08
C TRP A 102 -0.60 -6.76 -19.41
N HIS A 103 -1.70 -6.03 -19.62
CA HIS A 103 -1.95 -4.77 -18.92
C HIS A 103 -2.04 -5.02 -17.41
N PHE A 104 -2.80 -6.02 -16.99
CA PHE A 104 -2.93 -6.36 -15.57
C PHE A 104 -1.63 -6.83 -14.93
N LEU A 105 -0.82 -7.62 -15.65
CA LEU A 105 0.49 -8.05 -15.15
C LEU A 105 1.42 -6.86 -14.94
N THR A 106 1.54 -6.00 -15.96
CA THR A 106 2.42 -4.82 -15.90
C THR A 106 1.98 -3.85 -14.80
N ILE A 107 0.69 -3.53 -14.74
CA ILE A 107 0.15 -2.65 -13.70
C ILE A 107 0.31 -3.30 -12.32
N GLY A 108 0.13 -4.62 -12.22
CA GLY A 108 0.33 -5.37 -11.00
C GLY A 108 1.74 -5.23 -10.41
N LEU A 109 2.77 -5.15 -11.26
CA LEU A 109 4.15 -4.87 -10.82
C LEU A 109 4.26 -3.50 -10.14
N PHE A 110 3.64 -2.45 -10.71
CA PHE A 110 3.65 -1.11 -10.11
C PHE A 110 2.80 -1.03 -8.85
N VAL A 111 1.63 -1.65 -8.83
CA VAL A 111 0.80 -1.75 -7.62
C VAL A 111 1.53 -2.50 -6.51
N GLY A 112 2.35 -3.47 -6.88
CA GLY A 112 3.19 -4.22 -5.96
C GLY A 112 4.15 -3.34 -5.13
N LEU A 113 4.57 -2.18 -5.65
CA LEU A 113 5.42 -1.23 -4.91
C LEU A 113 4.82 -0.87 -3.56
N ALA A 114 3.49 -0.74 -3.47
CA ALA A 114 2.78 -0.45 -2.21
C ALA A 114 3.08 -1.46 -1.10
N GLY A 115 3.39 -2.73 -1.46
CA GLY A 115 3.82 -3.76 -0.50
C GLY A 115 5.17 -3.49 0.18
N GLY A 116 5.97 -2.56 -0.37
CA GLY A 116 7.23 -2.11 0.22
C GLY A 116 7.07 -1.06 1.33
N SER A 117 5.88 -0.50 1.52
CA SER A 117 5.60 0.57 2.49
C SER A 117 5.97 0.21 3.94
N PHE A 118 5.88 -1.07 4.30
CA PHE A 118 6.32 -1.55 5.61
C PHE A 118 7.81 -1.28 5.86
N SER A 119 8.66 -1.52 4.88
CA SER A 119 10.11 -1.31 4.98
C SER A 119 10.50 0.18 5.02
N VAL A 120 9.63 1.06 4.51
CA VAL A 120 9.80 2.51 4.59
C VAL A 120 9.43 3.02 5.98
N GLY A 121 8.26 2.67 6.47
CA GLY A 121 7.74 3.25 7.70
C GLY A 121 8.39 2.69 8.97
N THR A 122 8.80 1.43 8.97
CA THR A 122 9.42 0.81 10.15
C THR A 122 10.65 1.59 10.65
N PRO A 123 11.73 1.79 9.87
CA PRO A 123 12.88 2.57 10.32
C PRO A 123 12.54 4.04 10.52
N TYR A 124 11.63 4.60 9.73
CA TYR A 124 11.24 5.99 9.85
C TYR A 124 10.53 6.28 11.18
N VAL A 125 9.53 5.49 11.54
CA VAL A 125 8.80 5.65 12.81
C VAL A 125 9.71 5.36 14.00
N ALA A 126 10.55 4.32 13.93
CA ALA A 126 11.46 3.95 15.00
C ALA A 126 12.40 5.10 15.43
N ARG A 127 12.82 5.95 14.50
CA ARG A 127 13.71 7.10 14.79
C ARG A 127 13.05 8.22 15.62
N TRP A 128 11.72 8.28 15.66
CA TRP A 128 10.98 9.29 16.41
C TRP A 128 10.71 8.90 17.85
N PHE A 129 10.96 7.64 18.23
CA PHE A 129 10.69 7.13 19.56
C PHE A 129 11.96 6.64 20.25
N PRO A 130 12.11 6.90 21.57
CA PRO A 130 13.21 6.35 22.36
C PRO A 130 13.12 4.81 22.41
N LYS A 131 14.25 4.15 22.60
CA LYS A 131 14.33 2.67 22.61
C LYS A 131 13.29 1.99 23.51
N SER A 132 12.97 2.60 24.66
CA SER A 132 11.97 2.10 25.60
C SER A 132 10.53 2.10 25.06
N ARG A 133 10.21 2.94 24.05
CA ARG A 133 8.87 3.07 23.46
C ARG A 133 8.79 2.55 22.02
N GLN A 134 9.89 2.11 21.43
CA GLN A 134 9.91 1.62 20.04
C GLN A 134 9.01 0.40 19.85
N GLY A 135 8.96 -0.52 20.81
CA GLY A 135 8.06 -1.68 20.72
C GLY A 135 6.59 -1.29 20.58
N MET A 136 6.14 -0.33 21.40
CA MET A 136 4.78 0.20 21.31
C MET A 136 4.54 0.90 19.96
N ALA A 137 5.45 1.77 19.52
CA ALA A 137 5.33 2.47 18.25
C ALA A 137 5.29 1.49 17.06
N MET A 138 6.10 0.45 17.08
CA MET A 138 6.09 -0.61 16.06
C MET A 138 4.82 -1.44 16.09
N GLY A 139 4.25 -1.71 17.27
CA GLY A 139 2.96 -2.38 17.40
C GLY A 139 1.83 -1.57 16.77
N VAL A 140 1.77 -0.25 17.04
CA VAL A 140 0.79 0.66 16.44
C VAL A 140 0.99 0.76 14.92
N TYR A 141 2.23 0.93 14.46
CA TYR A 141 2.54 0.95 13.02
C TYR A 141 2.14 -0.37 12.35
N GLY A 142 2.42 -1.50 12.98
CA GLY A 142 2.06 -2.82 12.51
C GLY A 142 0.54 -3.04 12.37
N ALA A 143 -0.27 -2.28 13.12
CA ALA A 143 -1.74 -2.30 12.95
C ALA A 143 -2.18 -1.86 11.55
N GLY A 144 -1.32 -1.17 10.77
CA GLY A 144 -1.56 -0.85 9.37
C GLY A 144 -1.77 -2.09 8.47
N ASN A 145 -1.33 -3.29 8.90
CA ASN A 145 -1.70 -4.54 8.24
C ASN A 145 -3.23 -4.78 8.19
N SER A 146 -4.01 -4.08 9.02
CA SER A 146 -5.48 -4.08 8.96
C SER A 146 -6.02 -3.59 7.61
N GLY A 147 -5.22 -2.91 6.78
CA GLY A 147 -5.56 -2.58 5.40
C GLY A 147 -6.02 -3.79 4.58
N SER A 148 -5.49 -4.98 4.85
CA SER A 148 -5.96 -6.21 4.21
C SER A 148 -7.39 -6.58 4.62
N ALA A 149 -7.75 -6.36 5.88
CA ALA A 149 -9.11 -6.56 6.36
C ALA A 149 -10.06 -5.53 5.77
N VAL A 150 -9.66 -4.24 5.76
CA VAL A 150 -10.42 -3.17 5.12
C VAL A 150 -10.71 -3.51 3.65
N ASN A 151 -9.68 -3.97 2.90
CA ASN A 151 -9.86 -4.41 1.52
C ASN A 151 -10.91 -5.53 1.38
N LYS A 152 -10.92 -6.52 2.27
CA LYS A 152 -11.88 -7.64 2.23
C LYS A 152 -13.32 -7.22 2.51
N PHE A 153 -13.55 -6.11 3.19
CA PHE A 153 -14.89 -5.55 3.42
C PHE A 153 -15.27 -4.53 2.35
N VAL A 154 -14.38 -3.61 2.01
CA VAL A 154 -14.69 -2.49 1.10
C VAL A 154 -14.74 -2.94 -0.36
N ALA A 155 -13.75 -3.72 -0.82
CA ALA A 155 -13.68 -4.10 -2.22
C ALA A 155 -14.87 -4.94 -2.71
N PRO A 156 -15.39 -5.95 -1.97
CA PRO A 156 -16.58 -6.68 -2.39
C PRO A 156 -17.84 -5.80 -2.48
N VAL A 157 -18.00 -4.85 -1.56
CA VAL A 157 -19.15 -3.92 -1.58
C VAL A 157 -19.08 -3.04 -2.83
N LEU A 158 -17.92 -2.45 -3.14
CA LEU A 158 -17.73 -1.66 -4.34
C LEU A 158 -17.93 -2.50 -5.63
N LEU A 159 -17.41 -3.73 -5.61
CA LEU A 159 -17.51 -4.64 -6.74
C LEU A 159 -18.96 -5.00 -7.04
N VAL A 160 -19.79 -5.29 -6.04
CA VAL A 160 -21.21 -5.64 -6.21
C VAL A 160 -22.04 -4.43 -6.61
N ALA A 161 -21.77 -3.26 -6.01
CA ALA A 161 -22.55 -2.05 -6.24
C ALA A 161 -22.21 -1.35 -7.56
N PHE A 162 -20.94 -1.31 -7.98
CA PHE A 162 -20.47 -0.47 -9.07
C PHE A 162 -19.58 -1.22 -10.09
N GLY A 163 -19.35 -2.50 -9.89
CA GLY A 163 -18.44 -3.28 -10.73
C GLY A 163 -16.98 -3.20 -10.31
N TRP A 164 -16.13 -4.07 -10.88
CA TRP A 164 -14.74 -4.22 -10.47
C TRP A 164 -13.86 -3.00 -10.79
N THR A 165 -14.18 -2.25 -11.84
CA THR A 165 -13.41 -1.06 -12.28
C THR A 165 -13.48 0.09 -11.29
N MET A 166 -14.55 0.17 -10.49
CA MET A 166 -14.69 1.20 -9.46
C MET A 166 -13.74 0.97 -8.28
N VAL A 167 -13.37 -0.27 -7.98
CA VAL A 167 -12.49 -0.58 -6.85
C VAL A 167 -11.12 0.12 -6.99
N PRO A 168 -10.37 -0.03 -8.09
CA PRO A 168 -9.10 0.67 -8.25
C PRO A 168 -9.28 2.20 -8.31
N GLN A 169 -10.36 2.73 -8.87
CA GLN A 169 -10.61 4.19 -8.90
C GLN A 169 -10.77 4.77 -7.50
N VAL A 170 -11.62 4.15 -6.68
CA VAL A 170 -11.82 4.56 -5.28
C VAL A 170 -10.52 4.44 -4.47
N TYR A 171 -9.76 3.36 -4.68
CA TYR A 171 -8.49 3.15 -4.00
C TYR A 171 -7.42 4.16 -4.41
N ALA A 172 -7.38 4.54 -5.69
CA ALA A 172 -6.52 5.61 -6.18
C ALA A 172 -6.87 6.96 -5.52
N ALA A 173 -8.17 7.28 -5.41
CA ALA A 173 -8.65 8.49 -4.75
C ALA A 173 -8.30 8.52 -3.26
N ILE A 174 -8.49 7.40 -2.54
CA ILE A 174 -8.12 7.28 -1.12
C ILE A 174 -6.61 7.46 -0.94
N MET A 175 -5.80 6.81 -1.78
CA MET A 175 -4.34 6.91 -1.71
C MET A 175 -3.86 8.33 -2.02
N LEU A 176 -4.45 8.98 -3.02
CA LEU A 176 -4.15 10.38 -3.35
C LEU A 176 -4.51 11.31 -2.18
N GLY A 177 -5.68 11.14 -1.56
CA GLY A 177 -6.09 11.92 -0.38
C GLY A 177 -5.19 11.69 0.84
N THR A 178 -4.53 10.53 0.93
CA THR A 178 -3.58 10.24 2.01
C THR A 178 -2.19 10.84 1.73
N LEU A 179 -1.87 11.07 0.45
CA LEU A 179 -0.60 11.65 0.02
C LEU A 179 -0.51 13.16 0.31
N VAL A 180 -1.63 13.87 0.26
CA VAL A 180 -1.76 15.33 0.51
C VAL A 180 -1.81 15.62 2.01
#